data_2cefca7ef9f3e5fc5c088090a485820e
#
_entry.id   2cefca7ef9f3e5fc5c088090a485820e
#
_cell.length_a   1.000
_cell.length_b   1.000
_cell.length_c   1.000
_cell.angle_alpha   90.00
_cell.angle_beta   90.00
_cell.angle_gamma   90.00
#
_symmetry.space_group_name_H-M   'P 1'
#
loop_
_entity.id
_entity.type
_entity.pdbx_description
1 polymer ?
#
loop_
_entity_poly.entity_id
_entity_poly.type
_entity_poly.pdbx_seq_one_letter_code
_entity_poly.pdbx_strand_id
1 'polypeptide(L)'
;MDTDGNGIGDLPGITSKLDYIKSLGVNALWLNPIFESGWFDGGYDVIDFYKVDPRFGTNTDLVTLVNEAHKRGMKVCLDLVAGHSSTKCAWFKESSEKDPNQRYSDYYIWMNDIPESEKKEIEARHQEASPESSTRGRYVEANAPRAKYYEKNFFECQPALNYGFAHPDPNHPWEQSVDAPGPQAVRREIRNIMAFWFDKGVDGFRVDMASSLIKNDPDKKEVSKLWNEMRAWKDKYYPETVLISEWANPQQAIPAGFNIDFYIHFGLKGYASLFFDRKTPWGKWEQSYQNCYFDKQGKGSLKEFSENYIKAFNATKNLGYIAVPSANHDYQRPNIGTRNTPDQLKVAMTFFLTMPGIPFIYYGDEIGMKFQMNLPNKEGSNERSGTRTPMQWTKGKNAGFSTSAPDKLYFPVDTENGKLTVEAQQGDQNSLLSYTRKLTALRHSAKALDNEGDWKLLNQKGQEYPMVYERTLGEEKYVVVVNPGAKAASLNISSVGGKAISVLSTGKVVYKSGRKTDVIKASGISAAIFKVER
;
A
#
# COMPACT_ATOMS: atom_id res chain seq x y z
N MET A 1 -17.46 -3.81 -7.72
CA MET A 1 -18.90 -4.16 -7.66
C MET A 1 -19.05 -5.62 -7.30
N ASP A 2 -20.17 -5.96 -6.75
CA ASP A 2 -20.66 -7.30 -6.51
C ASP A 2 -21.63 -7.63 -7.65
N THR A 3 -21.31 -8.60 -8.52
CA THR A 3 -22.10 -8.93 -9.70
C THR A 3 -23.01 -10.13 -9.49
N ASP A 4 -22.72 -11.01 -8.55
CA ASP A 4 -23.51 -12.18 -8.21
C ASP A 4 -24.50 -11.97 -7.05
N GLY A 5 -24.41 -10.84 -6.36
CA GLY A 5 -25.32 -10.46 -5.28
C GLY A 5 -25.04 -11.16 -3.94
N ASN A 6 -23.82 -11.62 -3.73
CA ASN A 6 -23.40 -12.30 -2.49
C ASN A 6 -22.97 -11.32 -1.36
N GLY A 7 -22.82 -10.03 -1.66
CA GLY A 7 -22.38 -8.99 -0.73
C GLY A 7 -20.89 -8.69 -0.75
N ILE A 8 -20.13 -9.35 -1.61
CA ILE A 8 -18.68 -9.21 -1.77
C ILE A 8 -18.37 -8.75 -3.20
N GLY A 9 -17.39 -7.87 -3.37
CA GLY A 9 -16.93 -7.45 -4.70
C GLY A 9 -16.15 -8.55 -5.41
N ASP A 10 -16.29 -8.62 -6.75
CA ASP A 10 -15.75 -9.69 -7.56
C ASP A 10 -14.96 -9.19 -8.78
N LEU A 11 -14.22 -10.07 -9.46
CA LEU A 11 -13.43 -9.75 -10.64
C LEU A 11 -14.27 -9.29 -11.83
N PRO A 12 -15.43 -9.93 -12.16
CA PRO A 12 -16.35 -9.39 -13.15
C PRO A 12 -16.82 -7.96 -12.83
N GLY A 13 -17.02 -7.66 -11.54
CA GLY A 13 -17.38 -6.33 -11.08
C GLY A 13 -16.29 -5.29 -11.32
N ILE A 14 -15.02 -5.64 -11.11
CA ILE A 14 -13.89 -4.76 -11.48
C ILE A 14 -13.86 -4.59 -13.00
N THR A 15 -13.97 -5.66 -13.76
CA THR A 15 -13.97 -5.65 -15.23
C THR A 15 -15.03 -4.70 -15.77
N SER A 16 -16.25 -4.71 -15.19
CA SER A 16 -17.35 -3.81 -15.56
C SER A 16 -17.08 -2.32 -15.29
N LYS A 17 -16.08 -2.00 -14.48
CA LYS A 17 -15.73 -0.63 -14.07
C LYS A 17 -14.40 -0.12 -14.65
N LEU A 18 -13.77 -0.86 -15.53
CA LEU A 18 -12.47 -0.49 -16.12
C LEU A 18 -12.52 0.87 -16.85
N ASP A 19 -13.62 1.21 -17.51
CA ASP A 19 -13.76 2.51 -18.17
C ASP A 19 -13.81 3.68 -17.17
N TYR A 20 -14.49 3.49 -16.04
CA TYR A 20 -14.45 4.46 -14.94
C TYR A 20 -13.03 4.60 -14.40
N ILE A 21 -12.36 3.47 -14.11
CA ILE A 21 -10.99 3.46 -13.57
C ILE A 21 -10.04 4.14 -14.55
N LYS A 22 -10.12 3.82 -15.84
CA LYS A 22 -9.35 4.50 -16.89
C LYS A 22 -9.62 6.01 -16.93
N SER A 23 -10.87 6.43 -16.71
CA SER A 23 -11.24 7.84 -16.69
C SER A 23 -10.62 8.65 -15.55
N LEU A 24 -10.09 7.99 -14.52
CA LEU A 24 -9.30 8.63 -13.46
C LEU A 24 -7.90 9.01 -13.93
N GLY A 25 -7.45 8.55 -15.11
CA GLY A 25 -6.10 8.73 -15.60
C GLY A 25 -5.08 7.75 -15.03
N VAL A 26 -5.51 6.72 -14.30
CA VAL A 26 -4.61 5.66 -13.82
C VAL A 26 -4.27 4.69 -14.96
N ASN A 27 -3.08 4.09 -14.88
CA ASN A 27 -2.56 3.19 -15.90
C ASN A 27 -2.17 1.81 -15.36
N ALA A 28 -2.36 1.55 -14.07
CA ALA A 28 -2.17 0.25 -13.46
C ALA A 28 -3.17 0.00 -12.34
N LEU A 29 -3.50 -1.27 -12.12
CA LEU A 29 -4.27 -1.76 -10.99
C LEU A 29 -3.37 -2.63 -10.12
N TRP A 30 -3.48 -2.50 -8.81
CA TRP A 30 -3.01 -3.47 -7.84
C TRP A 30 -4.22 -4.05 -7.13
N LEU A 31 -4.37 -5.38 -7.23
CA LEU A 31 -5.40 -6.14 -6.54
C LEU A 31 -4.85 -6.69 -5.23
N ASN A 32 -5.55 -6.50 -4.12
CA ASN A 32 -5.28 -7.20 -2.87
C ASN A 32 -5.41 -8.72 -3.09
N PRO A 33 -5.01 -9.58 -2.14
CA PRO A 33 -4.99 -11.02 -2.36
C PRO A 33 -6.33 -11.56 -2.88
N ILE A 34 -6.27 -12.25 -4.00
CA ILE A 34 -7.43 -12.88 -4.66
C ILE A 34 -7.33 -14.40 -4.73
N PHE A 35 -6.25 -14.98 -4.20
CA PHE A 35 -6.03 -16.41 -4.20
C PHE A 35 -6.92 -17.11 -3.18
N GLU A 36 -7.17 -18.41 -3.40
CA GLU A 36 -7.96 -19.22 -2.47
C GLU A 36 -7.38 -19.12 -1.05
N SER A 37 -8.22 -18.72 -0.08
CA SER A 37 -7.80 -18.35 1.26
C SER A 37 -8.57 -19.08 2.35
N GLY A 38 -7.97 -19.18 3.52
CA GLY A 38 -8.62 -19.65 4.73
C GLY A 38 -9.53 -18.62 5.40
N TRP A 39 -9.41 -17.37 4.98
CA TRP A 39 -10.18 -16.20 5.44
C TRP A 39 -10.00 -15.87 6.92
N PHE A 40 -8.81 -16.12 7.45
CA PHE A 40 -8.45 -15.67 8.79
C PHE A 40 -7.79 -14.28 8.79
N ASP A 41 -7.26 -13.83 7.62
CA ASP A 41 -6.61 -12.53 7.45
C ASP A 41 -6.96 -11.89 6.09
N GLY A 42 -8.23 -11.79 5.78
CA GLY A 42 -8.72 -11.03 4.62
C GLY A 42 -8.09 -11.42 3.27
N GLY A 43 -7.70 -12.68 3.09
CA GLY A 43 -7.07 -13.20 1.88
C GLY A 43 -5.57 -13.44 2.02
N TYR A 44 -4.92 -12.95 3.09
CA TYR A 44 -3.47 -13.13 3.26
C TYR A 44 -3.06 -14.51 3.81
N ASP A 45 -3.98 -15.34 4.26
CA ASP A 45 -3.72 -16.74 4.60
C ASP A 45 -4.06 -17.67 3.42
N VAL A 46 -3.16 -17.74 2.44
CA VAL A 46 -3.37 -18.41 1.15
C VAL A 46 -3.39 -19.93 1.29
N ILE A 47 -4.42 -20.58 0.74
CA ILE A 47 -4.55 -22.04 0.63
C ILE A 47 -3.95 -22.56 -0.67
N ASP A 48 -4.24 -21.90 -1.80
CA ASP A 48 -3.74 -22.28 -3.12
C ASP A 48 -3.32 -21.04 -3.91
N PHE A 49 -2.02 -20.92 -4.18
CA PHE A 49 -1.42 -19.79 -4.90
C PHE A 49 -1.68 -19.80 -6.41
N TYR A 50 -2.24 -20.88 -6.95
CA TYR A 50 -2.50 -21.07 -8.38
C TYR A 50 -3.99 -20.91 -8.74
N LYS A 51 -4.82 -20.59 -7.75
CA LYS A 51 -6.27 -20.55 -7.89
C LYS A 51 -6.86 -19.27 -7.31
N VAL A 52 -7.69 -18.60 -8.11
CA VAL A 52 -8.53 -17.50 -7.63
C VAL A 52 -9.58 -18.03 -6.66
N ASP A 53 -9.79 -17.32 -5.56
CA ASP A 53 -10.82 -17.67 -4.58
C ASP A 53 -12.23 -17.58 -5.19
N PRO A 54 -13.09 -18.58 -4.97
CA PRO A 54 -14.45 -18.59 -5.51
C PRO A 54 -15.30 -17.37 -5.11
N ARG A 55 -14.95 -16.67 -4.03
CA ARG A 55 -15.61 -15.41 -3.64
C ARG A 55 -15.44 -14.31 -4.69
N PHE A 56 -14.35 -14.35 -5.45
CA PHE A 56 -14.01 -13.32 -6.42
C PHE A 56 -14.22 -13.75 -7.86
N GLY A 57 -14.45 -15.04 -8.10
CA GLY A 57 -14.61 -15.62 -9.43
C GLY A 57 -13.64 -16.76 -9.69
N THR A 58 -13.11 -16.83 -10.90
CA THR A 58 -12.25 -17.90 -11.39
C THR A 58 -10.95 -17.38 -11.99
N ASN A 59 -10.00 -18.29 -12.28
CA ASN A 59 -8.79 -17.93 -13.04
C ASN A 59 -9.14 -17.33 -14.41
N THR A 60 -10.23 -17.78 -15.04
CA THR A 60 -10.71 -17.24 -16.33
C THR A 60 -11.20 -15.80 -16.18
N ASP A 61 -11.89 -15.46 -15.08
CA ASP A 61 -12.33 -14.09 -14.81
C ASP A 61 -11.13 -13.16 -14.60
N LEU A 62 -10.07 -13.63 -13.93
CA LEU A 62 -8.83 -12.86 -13.81
C LEU A 62 -8.17 -12.62 -15.16
N VAL A 63 -8.04 -13.65 -16.00
CA VAL A 63 -7.49 -13.50 -17.37
C VAL A 63 -8.34 -12.53 -18.19
N THR A 64 -9.66 -12.58 -18.04
CA THR A 64 -10.58 -11.64 -18.70
C THR A 64 -10.32 -10.21 -18.23
N LEU A 65 -10.21 -9.98 -16.91
CA LEU A 65 -9.87 -8.68 -16.35
C LEU A 65 -8.54 -8.15 -16.89
N VAL A 66 -7.49 -8.97 -16.89
CA VAL A 66 -6.16 -8.61 -17.41
C VAL A 66 -6.26 -8.18 -18.89
N ASN A 67 -6.89 -8.99 -19.71
CA ASN A 67 -7.05 -8.71 -21.14
C ASN A 67 -7.85 -7.41 -21.39
N GLU A 68 -8.94 -7.21 -20.66
CA GLU A 68 -9.76 -5.99 -20.78
C GLU A 68 -9.04 -4.73 -20.26
N ALA A 69 -8.20 -4.87 -19.23
CA ALA A 69 -7.32 -3.80 -18.76
C ALA A 69 -6.26 -3.46 -19.81
N HIS A 70 -5.61 -4.46 -20.42
CA HIS A 70 -4.62 -4.27 -21.48
C HIS A 70 -5.20 -3.57 -22.71
N LYS A 71 -6.42 -3.93 -23.15
CA LYS A 71 -7.12 -3.23 -24.25
C LYS A 71 -7.29 -1.73 -23.99
N ARG A 72 -7.34 -1.34 -22.72
CA ARG A 72 -7.45 0.06 -22.27
C ARG A 72 -6.10 0.72 -21.96
N GLY A 73 -5.00 0.00 -22.22
CA GLY A 73 -3.64 0.46 -21.88
C GLY A 73 -3.38 0.53 -20.37
N MET A 74 -4.01 -0.35 -19.61
CA MET A 74 -3.78 -0.47 -18.17
C MET A 74 -3.11 -1.80 -17.85
N LYS A 75 -2.24 -1.80 -16.83
CA LYS A 75 -1.52 -2.94 -16.30
C LYS A 75 -2.22 -3.51 -15.06
N VAL A 76 -1.99 -4.79 -14.76
CA VAL A 76 -2.57 -5.47 -13.59
C VAL A 76 -1.48 -6.13 -12.76
N CYS A 77 -1.36 -5.73 -11.50
CA CYS A 77 -0.48 -6.33 -10.51
C CYS A 77 -1.32 -7.08 -9.46
N LEU A 78 -0.83 -8.23 -9.03
CA LEU A 78 -1.43 -9.03 -7.96
C LEU A 78 -0.66 -8.83 -6.65
N ASP A 79 -1.22 -9.32 -5.56
CA ASP A 79 -0.54 -9.45 -4.28
C ASP A 79 0.15 -10.83 -4.18
N LEU A 80 1.43 -10.86 -3.83
CA LEU A 80 2.21 -12.07 -3.61
C LEU A 80 2.50 -12.22 -2.11
N VAL A 81 1.79 -13.13 -1.47
CA VAL A 81 2.04 -13.49 -0.07
C VAL A 81 3.23 -14.45 -0.02
N ALA A 82 4.44 -13.89 -0.08
CA ALA A 82 5.66 -14.68 -0.21
C ALA A 82 6.15 -15.30 1.12
N GLY A 83 5.73 -14.73 2.26
CA GLY A 83 6.33 -15.08 3.57
C GLY A 83 5.67 -16.26 4.29
N HIS A 84 4.46 -16.65 3.91
CA HIS A 84 3.67 -17.65 4.61
C HIS A 84 2.56 -18.24 3.73
N SER A 85 1.88 -19.24 4.23
CA SER A 85 0.63 -19.75 3.68
C SER A 85 -0.44 -19.84 4.79
N SER A 86 -1.64 -20.32 4.46
CA SER A 86 -2.62 -20.75 5.47
C SER A 86 -2.20 -22.08 6.09
N THR A 87 -2.56 -22.31 7.35
CA THR A 87 -2.54 -23.68 7.95
C THR A 87 -3.44 -24.67 7.21
N LYS A 88 -4.39 -24.17 6.40
CA LYS A 88 -5.24 -25.00 5.54
C LYS A 88 -4.58 -25.37 4.22
N CYS A 89 -3.43 -24.78 3.86
CA CYS A 89 -2.68 -25.08 2.65
C CYS A 89 -2.22 -26.54 2.62
N ALA A 90 -2.32 -27.19 1.47
CA ALA A 90 -1.87 -28.58 1.30
C ALA A 90 -0.39 -28.74 1.63
N TRP A 91 0.44 -27.75 1.33
CA TRP A 91 1.88 -27.78 1.66
C TRP A 91 2.13 -27.87 3.16
N PHE A 92 1.37 -27.09 3.96
CA PHE A 92 1.52 -27.11 5.42
C PHE A 92 1.02 -28.43 6.01
N LYS A 93 -0.11 -28.94 5.53
CA LYS A 93 -0.66 -30.24 5.96
C LYS A 93 0.33 -31.39 5.68
N GLU A 94 0.90 -31.43 4.48
CA GLU A 94 1.92 -32.44 4.13
C GLU A 94 3.18 -32.27 4.98
N SER A 95 3.66 -31.03 5.18
CA SER A 95 4.83 -30.73 6.00
C SER A 95 4.62 -31.08 7.49
N SER A 96 3.38 -31.08 7.98
CA SER A 96 3.05 -31.44 9.36
C SER A 96 3.15 -32.93 9.65
N GLU A 97 3.20 -33.75 8.61
CA GLU A 97 3.43 -35.21 8.74
C GLU A 97 4.90 -35.50 9.05
N LYS A 98 5.19 -36.72 9.49
CA LYS A 98 6.54 -37.11 9.91
C LYS A 98 7.45 -37.57 8.76
N ASP A 99 6.94 -37.71 7.55
CA ASP A 99 7.70 -38.24 6.41
C ASP A 99 8.61 -37.16 5.78
N PRO A 100 9.95 -37.28 5.94
CA PRO A 100 10.89 -36.31 5.38
C PRO A 100 11.02 -36.38 3.84
N ASN A 101 10.50 -37.45 3.21
CA ASN A 101 10.60 -37.66 1.77
C ASN A 101 9.48 -36.96 0.98
N GLN A 102 8.50 -36.41 1.67
CA GLN A 102 7.42 -35.65 1.03
C GLN A 102 7.92 -34.34 0.44
N ARG A 103 7.31 -33.92 -0.66
CA ARG A 103 7.74 -32.75 -1.45
C ARG A 103 7.83 -31.48 -0.62
N TYR A 104 6.86 -31.25 0.27
CA TYR A 104 6.75 -30.02 1.05
C TYR A 104 7.27 -30.15 2.48
N SER A 105 7.94 -31.26 2.80
CA SER A 105 8.40 -31.56 4.17
C SER A 105 9.17 -30.41 4.81
N ASP A 106 10.09 -29.77 4.09
CA ASP A 106 10.95 -28.69 4.59
C ASP A 106 10.50 -27.27 4.18
N TYR A 107 9.25 -27.14 3.72
CA TYR A 107 8.70 -25.81 3.34
C TYR A 107 8.40 -24.93 4.54
N TYR A 108 8.30 -25.49 5.75
CA TYR A 108 8.02 -24.76 6.98
C TYR A 108 9.05 -25.08 8.07
N ILE A 109 9.06 -24.25 9.09
CA ILE A 109 10.04 -24.34 10.20
C ILE A 109 9.38 -24.98 11.39
N TRP A 110 9.83 -26.18 11.75
CA TRP A 110 9.28 -27.03 12.80
C TRP A 110 10.30 -27.29 13.90
N MET A 111 9.86 -27.27 15.18
CA MET A 111 10.71 -27.53 16.34
C MET A 111 9.94 -28.21 17.46
N ASN A 112 10.67 -28.97 18.30
CA ASN A 112 10.10 -29.69 19.46
C ASN A 112 10.23 -28.92 20.77
N ASP A 113 11.09 -27.92 20.83
CA ASP A 113 11.25 -27.03 21.98
C ASP A 113 11.47 -25.58 21.55
N ILE A 114 11.04 -24.68 22.41
CA ILE A 114 11.13 -23.23 22.20
C ILE A 114 11.54 -22.56 23.51
N PRO A 115 12.09 -21.33 23.48
CA PRO A 115 12.43 -20.59 24.69
C PRO A 115 11.24 -20.42 25.65
N GLU A 116 11.51 -20.45 26.95
CA GLU A 116 10.47 -20.31 27.99
C GLU A 116 9.69 -18.98 27.87
N SER A 117 10.36 -17.93 27.41
CA SER A 117 9.70 -16.65 27.11
C SER A 117 8.62 -16.78 26.03
N GLU A 118 8.86 -17.58 25.00
CA GLU A 118 7.90 -17.84 23.92
C GLU A 118 6.72 -18.71 24.38
N LYS A 119 6.96 -19.69 25.27
CA LYS A 119 5.87 -20.46 25.90
C LYS A 119 4.91 -19.53 26.66
N LYS A 120 5.44 -18.57 27.42
CA LYS A 120 4.64 -17.54 28.10
C LYS A 120 3.88 -16.63 27.13
N GLU A 121 4.46 -16.30 25.97
CA GLU A 121 3.76 -15.51 24.95
C GLU A 121 2.61 -16.33 24.31
N ILE A 122 2.77 -17.63 24.11
CA ILE A 122 1.68 -18.53 23.68
C ILE A 122 0.55 -18.54 24.70
N GLU A 123 0.88 -18.72 25.98
CA GLU A 123 -0.11 -18.71 27.07
C GLU A 123 -0.84 -17.36 27.14
N ALA A 124 -0.12 -16.23 27.05
CA ALA A 124 -0.70 -14.88 27.07
C ALA A 124 -1.61 -14.64 25.86
N ARG A 125 -1.21 -15.12 24.67
CA ARG A 125 -2.01 -15.01 23.45
C ARG A 125 -3.33 -15.77 23.56
N HIS A 126 -3.33 -16.96 24.14
CA HIS A 126 -4.54 -17.76 24.35
C HIS A 126 -5.55 -17.11 25.32
N GLN A 127 -5.16 -16.07 26.07
CA GLN A 127 -6.06 -15.27 26.90
C GLN A 127 -6.69 -14.08 26.14
N GLU A 128 -6.29 -13.82 24.93
CA GLU A 128 -6.86 -12.74 24.11
C GLU A 128 -8.26 -13.10 23.60
N ALA A 129 -9.06 -12.07 23.25
CA ALA A 129 -10.40 -12.27 22.70
C ALA A 129 -10.42 -12.91 21.30
N SER A 130 -9.33 -12.75 20.55
CA SER A 130 -9.12 -13.33 19.22
C SER A 130 -7.67 -13.81 19.09
N PRO A 131 -7.31 -14.92 19.74
CA PRO A 131 -5.93 -15.44 19.75
C PRO A 131 -5.40 -15.70 18.34
N GLU A 132 -6.24 -16.18 17.45
CA GLU A 132 -5.93 -16.48 16.04
C GLU A 132 -5.47 -15.27 15.24
N SER A 133 -5.87 -14.07 15.65
CA SER A 133 -5.49 -12.79 15.03
C SER A 133 -4.44 -12.02 15.84
N SER A 134 -3.80 -12.68 16.82
CA SER A 134 -2.75 -12.07 17.63
C SER A 134 -1.39 -12.10 16.94
N THR A 135 -0.68 -10.98 17.01
CA THR A 135 0.70 -10.87 16.51
C THR A 135 1.75 -11.26 17.57
N ARG A 136 1.35 -11.56 18.81
CA ARG A 136 2.27 -11.91 19.91
C ARG A 136 3.02 -13.20 19.66
N GLY A 137 4.28 -13.22 20.08
CA GLY A 137 5.15 -14.40 20.00
C GLY A 137 5.52 -14.80 18.58
N ARG A 138 6.49 -15.67 18.48
CA ARG A 138 7.06 -16.16 17.21
C ARG A 138 6.54 -17.54 16.84
N TYR A 139 6.17 -18.36 17.81
CA TYR A 139 5.84 -19.77 17.63
C TYR A 139 4.39 -20.08 17.95
N VAL A 140 3.91 -21.19 17.39
CA VAL A 140 2.56 -21.73 17.61
C VAL A 140 2.66 -23.19 18.01
N GLU A 141 1.89 -23.61 19.00
CA GLU A 141 1.78 -25.01 19.42
C GLU A 141 0.83 -25.75 18.47
N ALA A 142 1.37 -26.73 17.76
CA ALA A 142 0.64 -27.51 16.76
C ALA A 142 0.34 -28.93 17.20
N ASN A 143 1.22 -29.55 18.03
CA ASN A 143 1.15 -30.95 18.41
C ASN A 143 0.98 -31.87 17.18
N ALA A 144 1.70 -31.55 16.08
CA ALA A 144 1.66 -32.32 14.86
C ALA A 144 2.58 -33.56 14.91
N PRO A 145 2.38 -34.57 14.05
CA PRO A 145 3.30 -35.72 13.95
C PRO A 145 4.75 -35.31 13.69
N ARG A 146 4.96 -34.20 12.95
CA ARG A 146 6.29 -33.64 12.63
C ARG A 146 6.99 -33.08 13.84
N ALA A 147 6.34 -32.19 14.60
CA ALA A 147 6.88 -31.55 15.78
C ALA A 147 5.80 -30.83 16.61
N LYS A 148 6.19 -30.41 17.81
CA LYS A 148 5.27 -29.76 18.76
C LYS A 148 4.92 -28.32 18.36
N TYR A 149 5.86 -27.60 17.76
CA TYR A 149 5.71 -26.19 17.41
C TYR A 149 6.09 -25.93 15.96
N TYR A 150 5.50 -24.85 15.37
CA TYR A 150 5.97 -24.24 14.13
C TYR A 150 6.19 -22.74 14.29
N GLU A 151 7.01 -22.17 13.43
CA GLU A 151 7.20 -20.73 13.37
C GLU A 151 6.09 -20.09 12.54
N LYS A 152 5.44 -19.03 13.08
CA LYS A 152 4.49 -18.20 12.33
C LYS A 152 5.17 -16.98 11.71
N ASN A 153 4.57 -16.42 10.66
CA ASN A 153 5.04 -15.16 10.09
C ASN A 153 4.35 -13.96 10.72
N PHE A 154 3.02 -13.96 10.78
CA PHE A 154 2.22 -12.86 11.36
C PHE A 154 1.17 -13.40 12.33
N PHE A 155 0.04 -13.96 11.85
CA PHE A 155 -0.97 -14.60 12.70
C PHE A 155 -0.68 -16.10 12.90
N GLU A 156 -1.37 -16.73 13.87
CA GLU A 156 -1.23 -18.17 14.11
C GLU A 156 -1.53 -19.03 12.88
N CYS A 157 -2.54 -18.64 12.11
CA CYS A 157 -2.96 -19.32 10.89
C CYS A 157 -1.98 -19.17 9.72
N GLN A 158 -0.89 -18.43 9.89
CA GLN A 158 0.08 -18.08 8.85
C GLN A 158 1.47 -18.67 9.14
N PRO A 159 1.65 -20.00 8.98
CA PRO A 159 2.96 -20.65 9.16
C PRO A 159 3.97 -20.07 8.17
N ALA A 160 5.14 -19.71 8.69
CA ALA A 160 6.21 -19.10 7.91
C ALA A 160 6.81 -20.10 6.92
N LEU A 161 6.92 -19.70 5.66
CA LEU A 161 7.68 -20.44 4.66
C LEU A 161 9.17 -20.39 4.98
N ASN A 162 9.84 -21.51 4.82
CA ASN A 162 11.24 -21.69 5.17
C ASN A 162 12.18 -21.16 4.07
N TYR A 163 12.56 -19.89 4.17
CA TYR A 163 13.62 -19.33 3.33
C TYR A 163 15.02 -19.50 3.91
N GLY A 164 15.14 -20.15 5.07
CA GLY A 164 16.36 -20.34 5.81
C GLY A 164 16.71 -19.18 6.75
N PHE A 165 17.81 -19.38 7.42
CA PHE A 165 18.39 -18.47 8.40
C PHE A 165 19.69 -17.89 7.86
N ALA A 166 19.89 -16.57 7.99
CA ALA A 166 21.15 -15.93 7.61
C ALA A 166 22.31 -16.37 8.52
N HIS A 167 22.01 -16.55 9.79
CA HIS A 167 22.96 -17.01 10.81
C HIS A 167 22.32 -18.14 11.62
N PRO A 168 22.34 -19.40 11.11
CA PRO A 168 21.80 -20.55 11.85
C PRO A 168 22.54 -20.78 13.16
N ASP A 169 21.82 -21.06 14.25
CA ASP A 169 22.42 -21.51 15.51
C ASP A 169 22.73 -23.02 15.42
N PRO A 170 23.99 -23.45 15.62
CA PRO A 170 24.35 -24.87 15.61
C PRO A 170 23.59 -25.73 16.62
N ASN A 171 23.07 -25.15 17.69
CA ASN A 171 22.27 -25.83 18.70
C ASN A 171 20.80 -26.01 18.28
N HIS A 172 20.38 -25.38 17.18
CA HIS A 172 19.02 -25.43 16.66
C HIS A 172 18.98 -26.16 15.31
N PRO A 173 18.84 -27.49 15.31
CA PRO A 173 18.91 -28.31 14.08
C PRO A 173 17.80 -27.96 13.05
N TRP A 174 16.77 -27.25 13.46
CA TRP A 174 15.71 -26.76 12.57
C TRP A 174 16.07 -25.47 11.83
N GLU A 175 17.12 -24.77 12.24
CA GLU A 175 17.60 -23.56 11.58
C GLU A 175 18.44 -23.92 10.35
N GLN A 176 17.77 -24.21 9.26
CA GLN A 176 18.44 -24.48 7.98
C GLN A 176 19.10 -23.22 7.43
N SER A 177 20.31 -23.36 6.87
CA SER A 177 20.94 -22.25 6.14
C SER A 177 20.15 -21.87 4.89
N VAL A 178 20.35 -20.66 4.41
CA VAL A 178 19.70 -20.16 3.17
C VAL A 178 20.00 -21.03 1.94
N ASP A 179 21.09 -21.77 1.94
CA ASP A 179 21.53 -22.64 0.84
C ASP A 179 21.04 -24.10 0.98
N ALA A 180 20.37 -24.43 2.07
CA ALA A 180 19.85 -25.78 2.30
C ALA A 180 18.76 -26.13 1.27
N PRO A 181 18.55 -27.45 0.98
CA PRO A 181 17.59 -27.90 -0.02
C PRO A 181 16.16 -27.40 0.19
N GLY A 182 15.66 -27.36 1.43
CA GLY A 182 14.32 -26.87 1.79
C GLY A 182 14.12 -25.39 1.41
N PRO A 183 14.92 -24.45 1.94
CA PRO A 183 14.89 -23.04 1.53
C PRO A 183 15.00 -22.82 0.02
N GLN A 184 15.87 -23.58 -0.64
CA GLN A 184 16.00 -23.48 -2.11
C GLN A 184 14.75 -24.00 -2.84
N ALA A 185 14.06 -25.00 -2.28
CA ALA A 185 12.79 -25.48 -2.86
C ALA A 185 11.67 -24.43 -2.72
N VAL A 186 11.56 -23.76 -1.58
CA VAL A 186 10.62 -22.64 -1.39
C VAL A 186 10.89 -21.52 -2.38
N ARG A 187 12.15 -21.11 -2.58
CA ARG A 187 12.52 -20.08 -3.56
C ARG A 187 12.11 -20.45 -4.99
N ARG A 188 12.29 -21.73 -5.37
CA ARG A 188 11.84 -22.23 -6.68
C ARG A 188 10.32 -22.16 -6.81
N GLU A 189 9.60 -22.51 -5.77
CA GLU A 189 8.13 -22.50 -5.80
C GLU A 189 7.56 -21.09 -5.95
N ILE A 190 8.12 -20.10 -5.26
CA ILE A 190 7.73 -18.69 -5.45
C ILE A 190 7.98 -18.22 -6.89
N ARG A 191 9.09 -18.63 -7.52
CA ARG A 191 9.31 -18.36 -8.95
C ARG A 191 8.26 -19.02 -9.83
N ASN A 192 7.87 -20.26 -9.51
CA ASN A 192 6.82 -20.97 -10.26
C ASN A 192 5.47 -20.25 -10.15
N ILE A 193 5.11 -19.77 -8.97
CA ILE A 193 3.89 -18.97 -8.77
C ILE A 193 3.93 -17.70 -9.62
N MET A 194 5.03 -16.95 -9.56
CA MET A 194 5.17 -15.74 -10.37
C MET A 194 5.08 -16.05 -11.87
N ALA A 195 5.80 -17.09 -12.36
CA ALA A 195 5.76 -17.51 -13.75
C ALA A 195 4.33 -17.88 -14.20
N PHE A 196 3.61 -18.66 -13.39
CA PHE A 196 2.25 -19.10 -13.71
C PHE A 196 1.30 -17.92 -13.99
N TRP A 197 1.42 -16.84 -13.20
CA TRP A 197 0.57 -15.66 -13.39
C TRP A 197 1.10 -14.71 -14.45
N PHE A 198 2.42 -14.57 -14.60
CA PHE A 198 3.02 -13.83 -15.70
C PHE A 198 2.65 -14.42 -17.06
N ASP A 199 2.65 -15.76 -17.19
CA ASP A 199 2.21 -16.47 -18.42
C ASP A 199 0.72 -16.24 -18.73
N LYS A 200 -0.07 -15.78 -17.73
CA LYS A 200 -1.47 -15.38 -17.90
C LYS A 200 -1.65 -13.88 -18.15
N GLY A 201 -0.55 -13.14 -18.30
CA GLY A 201 -0.56 -11.74 -18.64
C GLY A 201 -0.53 -10.78 -17.44
N VAL A 202 -0.37 -11.26 -16.20
CA VAL A 202 -0.17 -10.40 -15.04
C VAL A 202 1.11 -9.59 -15.20
N ASP A 203 1.07 -8.29 -14.91
CA ASP A 203 2.16 -7.35 -15.20
C ASP A 203 3.10 -7.12 -14.00
N GLY A 204 2.80 -7.67 -12.82
CA GLY A 204 3.65 -7.50 -11.66
C GLY A 204 3.05 -8.04 -10.37
N PHE A 205 3.85 -7.95 -9.32
CA PHE A 205 3.43 -8.33 -7.98
C PHE A 205 3.79 -7.24 -6.96
N ARG A 206 2.84 -6.93 -6.09
CA ARG A 206 3.14 -6.37 -4.78
C ARG A 206 3.47 -7.52 -3.83
N VAL A 207 4.62 -7.48 -3.22
CA VAL A 207 5.13 -8.54 -2.34
C VAL A 207 4.89 -8.17 -0.89
N ASP A 208 4.05 -8.96 -0.25
CA ASP A 208 3.71 -8.84 1.17
C ASP A 208 4.93 -9.11 2.06
N MET A 209 5.12 -8.29 3.10
CA MET A 209 6.17 -8.44 4.12
C MET A 209 7.56 -8.79 3.54
N ALA A 210 7.94 -8.20 2.42
CA ALA A 210 9.09 -8.58 1.60
C ALA A 210 10.44 -8.63 2.35
N SER A 211 10.58 -7.87 3.44
CA SER A 211 11.81 -7.77 4.24
C SER A 211 12.00 -8.89 5.28
N SER A 212 10.99 -9.74 5.50
CA SER A 212 10.95 -10.66 6.64
C SER A 212 11.14 -12.14 6.30
N LEU A 213 11.42 -12.47 5.02
CA LEU A 213 11.43 -13.84 4.53
C LEU A 213 12.55 -14.69 5.17
N ILE A 214 13.79 -14.19 5.15
CA ILE A 214 14.94 -14.89 5.74
C ILE A 214 15.01 -14.54 7.22
N LYS A 215 15.16 -15.58 8.04
CA LYS A 215 15.20 -15.44 9.50
C LYS A 215 16.62 -15.11 9.97
N ASN A 216 16.73 -14.46 11.13
CA ASN A 216 18.00 -14.04 11.72
C ASN A 216 18.90 -13.25 10.73
N ASP A 217 18.30 -12.33 9.94
CA ASP A 217 18.97 -11.45 8.96
C ASP A 217 18.81 -9.96 9.36
N PRO A 218 19.50 -9.52 10.42
CA PRO A 218 19.30 -8.16 10.97
C PRO A 218 19.70 -7.07 9.96
N ASP A 219 20.76 -7.32 9.19
CA ASP A 219 21.28 -6.38 8.20
C ASP A 219 20.55 -6.46 6.84
N LYS A 220 19.59 -7.36 6.70
CA LYS A 220 18.85 -7.61 5.45
C LYS A 220 19.72 -8.00 4.25
N LYS A 221 20.88 -8.59 4.50
CA LYS A 221 21.85 -8.97 3.44
C LYS A 221 21.36 -10.19 2.65
N GLU A 222 20.93 -11.22 3.33
CA GLU A 222 20.51 -12.46 2.67
C GLU A 222 19.15 -12.29 1.97
N VAL A 223 18.21 -11.57 2.57
CA VAL A 223 16.95 -11.26 1.90
C VAL A 223 17.14 -10.32 0.70
N SER A 224 18.13 -9.42 0.74
CA SER A 224 18.50 -8.60 -0.43
C SER A 224 19.10 -9.44 -1.55
N LYS A 225 19.96 -10.42 -1.26
CA LYS A 225 20.47 -11.37 -2.26
C LYS A 225 19.32 -12.15 -2.91
N LEU A 226 18.41 -12.68 -2.09
CA LEU A 226 17.23 -13.41 -2.58
C LEU A 226 16.42 -12.58 -3.58
N TRP A 227 16.11 -11.33 -3.26
CA TRP A 227 15.32 -10.48 -4.16
C TRP A 227 16.09 -10.04 -5.40
N ASN A 228 17.40 -9.83 -5.30
CA ASN A 228 18.24 -9.58 -6.48
C ASN A 228 18.27 -10.81 -7.42
N GLU A 229 18.31 -12.04 -6.89
CA GLU A 229 18.20 -13.26 -7.69
C GLU A 229 16.81 -13.36 -8.36
N MET A 230 15.73 -13.07 -7.62
CA MET A 230 14.36 -13.04 -8.16
C MET A 230 14.22 -11.98 -9.25
N ARG A 231 14.80 -10.80 -9.02
CA ARG A 231 14.81 -9.71 -10.00
C ARG A 231 15.56 -10.09 -11.28
N ALA A 232 16.75 -10.66 -11.15
CA ALA A 232 17.55 -11.09 -12.30
C ALA A 232 16.84 -12.19 -13.11
N TRP A 233 16.19 -13.15 -12.44
CA TRP A 233 15.37 -14.16 -13.07
C TRP A 233 14.18 -13.53 -13.80
N LYS A 234 13.45 -12.66 -13.14
CA LYS A 234 12.29 -11.95 -13.69
C LYS A 234 12.68 -11.10 -14.91
N ASP A 235 13.75 -10.31 -14.81
CA ASP A 235 14.19 -9.45 -15.91
C ASP A 235 14.65 -10.25 -17.13
N LYS A 236 15.16 -11.48 -16.92
CA LYS A 236 15.55 -12.38 -18.03
C LYS A 236 14.34 -12.98 -18.76
N TYR A 237 13.31 -13.41 -18.02
CA TYR A 237 12.20 -14.18 -18.60
C TYR A 237 10.91 -13.36 -18.77
N TYR A 238 10.73 -12.31 -17.97
CA TYR A 238 9.54 -11.45 -17.91
C TYR A 238 9.94 -9.96 -17.77
N PRO A 239 10.70 -9.39 -18.72
CA PRO A 239 11.33 -8.06 -18.59
C PRO A 239 10.33 -6.91 -18.39
N GLU A 240 9.12 -7.04 -18.95
CA GLU A 240 8.07 -6.00 -18.87
C GLU A 240 7.27 -5.99 -17.56
N THR A 241 7.59 -6.90 -16.62
CA THR A 241 6.88 -7.00 -15.35
C THR A 241 7.58 -6.24 -14.23
N VAL A 242 6.88 -5.97 -13.12
CA VAL A 242 7.41 -5.21 -11.99
C VAL A 242 7.27 -5.96 -10.67
N LEU A 243 8.21 -5.70 -9.75
CA LEU A 243 8.12 -6.10 -8.35
C LEU A 243 7.97 -4.84 -7.48
N ILE A 244 6.95 -4.82 -6.66
CA ILE A 244 6.60 -3.75 -5.73
C ILE A 244 6.71 -4.33 -4.32
N SER A 245 7.55 -3.77 -3.45
CA SER A 245 7.68 -4.30 -2.10
C SER A 245 6.77 -3.63 -1.08
N GLU A 246 6.28 -4.39 -0.15
CA GLU A 246 5.93 -3.90 1.15
C GLU A 246 7.12 -4.12 2.10
N TRP A 247 8.10 -3.23 2.01
CA TRP A 247 9.25 -3.17 2.89
C TRP A 247 9.21 -1.91 3.76
N ALA A 248 8.62 -0.88 3.20
CA ALA A 248 8.47 0.45 3.80
C ALA A 248 9.83 1.10 4.17
N ASN A 249 10.87 0.74 3.43
CA ASN A 249 12.18 1.35 3.48
C ASN A 249 12.81 1.36 2.09
N PRO A 250 12.48 2.33 1.23
CA PRO A 250 12.96 2.37 -0.15
C PRO A 250 14.47 2.32 -0.30
N GLN A 251 15.23 2.85 0.67
CA GLN A 251 16.69 2.83 0.66
C GLN A 251 17.28 1.42 0.77
N GLN A 252 16.52 0.48 1.33
CA GLN A 252 16.88 -0.94 1.41
C GLN A 252 16.24 -1.76 0.29
N ALA A 253 14.94 -1.58 0.08
CA ALA A 253 14.15 -2.39 -0.83
C ALA A 253 14.55 -2.23 -2.30
N ILE A 254 14.78 -1.00 -2.76
CA ILE A 254 15.11 -0.74 -4.16
C ILE A 254 16.48 -1.32 -4.53
N PRO A 255 17.57 -1.10 -3.79
CA PRO A 255 18.82 -1.81 -4.03
C PRO A 255 18.75 -3.33 -3.85
N ALA A 256 17.79 -3.83 -3.07
CA ALA A 256 17.55 -5.27 -2.93
C ALA A 256 16.90 -5.93 -4.15
N GLY A 257 16.48 -5.14 -5.17
CA GLY A 257 15.94 -5.68 -6.43
C GLY A 257 14.51 -5.26 -6.76
N PHE A 258 13.83 -4.51 -5.91
CA PHE A 258 12.48 -4.03 -6.19
C PHE A 258 12.48 -2.83 -7.15
N ASN A 259 11.47 -2.77 -8.01
CA ASN A 259 11.24 -1.62 -8.88
C ASN A 259 10.64 -0.44 -8.11
N ILE A 260 9.78 -0.75 -7.13
CA ILE A 260 8.99 0.20 -6.35
C ILE A 260 8.96 -0.26 -4.91
N ASP A 261 9.05 0.67 -3.93
CA ASP A 261 8.73 0.41 -2.53
C ASP A 261 7.80 1.48 -1.97
N PHE A 262 6.94 1.09 -1.06
CA PHE A 262 5.99 1.99 -0.43
C PHE A 262 6.63 2.85 0.66
N TYR A 263 6.29 4.13 0.65
CA TYR A 263 6.47 5.04 1.77
C TYR A 263 5.13 5.18 2.51
N ILE A 264 4.98 4.48 3.60
CA ILE A 264 3.73 4.29 4.33
C ILE A 264 3.89 4.56 5.83
N HIS A 265 2.90 4.18 6.62
CA HIS A 265 2.79 4.53 8.04
C HIS A 265 3.77 3.80 8.97
N PHE A 266 4.41 2.72 8.52
CA PHE A 266 5.47 2.03 9.27
C PHE A 266 6.81 2.06 8.49
N GLY A 267 7.86 1.49 9.07
CA GLY A 267 9.20 1.47 8.48
C GLY A 267 9.87 2.83 8.49
N LEU A 268 10.13 3.41 7.31
CA LEU A 268 10.77 4.73 7.22
C LEU A 268 9.81 5.83 7.70
N LYS A 269 10.24 6.57 8.71
CA LYS A 269 9.43 7.63 9.33
C LYS A 269 9.09 8.78 8.39
N GLY A 270 7.96 9.46 8.65
CA GLY A 270 7.55 10.70 8.00
C GLY A 270 6.18 10.67 7.35
N TYR A 271 5.74 9.54 6.76
CA TYR A 271 4.39 9.45 6.20
C TYR A 271 3.32 9.66 7.28
N ALA A 272 3.46 8.97 8.42
CA ALA A 272 2.52 9.09 9.53
C ALA A 272 2.45 10.52 10.08
N SER A 273 3.59 11.24 10.16
CA SER A 273 3.61 12.65 10.60
C SER A 273 2.85 13.59 9.67
N LEU A 274 2.69 13.22 8.40
CA LEU A 274 1.89 13.99 7.45
C LEU A 274 0.39 13.72 7.59
N PHE A 275 -0.04 12.46 7.70
CA PHE A 275 -1.43 12.07 7.48
C PHE A 275 -2.12 11.38 8.66
N PHE A 276 -1.38 10.84 9.63
CA PHE A 276 -1.98 10.00 10.66
C PHE A 276 -2.79 10.81 11.66
N ASP A 277 -4.10 10.53 11.76
CA ASP A 277 -4.98 11.14 12.75
C ASP A 277 -4.96 10.32 14.05
N ARG A 278 -4.59 10.97 15.15
CA ARG A 278 -4.47 10.37 16.47
C ARG A 278 -5.76 9.84 17.08
N LYS A 279 -6.89 10.35 16.63
CA LYS A 279 -8.21 10.00 17.17
C LYS A 279 -8.74 8.68 16.64
N THR A 280 -7.98 8.03 15.77
CA THR A 280 -8.33 6.75 15.21
C THR A 280 -7.76 5.61 16.05
N PRO A 281 -8.27 4.38 15.92
CA PRO A 281 -7.73 3.20 16.59
C PRO A 281 -6.22 3.02 16.40
N TRP A 282 -5.71 3.32 15.21
CA TRP A 282 -4.29 3.29 14.87
C TRP A 282 -3.40 4.19 15.72
N GLY A 283 -3.91 5.25 16.29
CA GLY A 283 -3.17 6.15 17.16
C GLY A 283 -2.62 5.49 18.44
N LYS A 284 -2.99 4.26 18.72
CA LYS A 284 -2.43 3.46 19.83
C LYS A 284 -1.20 2.64 19.40
N TRP A 285 -1.05 2.33 18.13
CA TRP A 285 -0.04 1.38 17.64
C TRP A 285 1.23 2.06 17.20
N GLU A 286 1.10 3.24 16.63
CA GLU A 286 2.22 3.92 16.03
C GLU A 286 2.44 5.30 16.60
N GLN A 287 3.63 5.80 16.36
CA GLN A 287 4.16 7.06 16.80
C GLN A 287 3.07 8.13 16.90
N SER A 288 2.71 8.47 18.13
CA SER A 288 1.63 9.36 18.43
C SER A 288 1.96 10.79 18.01
N TYR A 289 1.54 11.19 16.82
CA TYR A 289 1.53 12.60 16.44
C TYR A 289 0.32 13.28 17.10
N GLN A 290 0.54 14.34 17.88
CA GLN A 290 -0.57 15.11 18.43
C GLN A 290 -1.37 15.80 17.33
N ASN A 291 -0.69 16.18 16.23
CA ASN A 291 -1.26 16.82 15.08
C ASN A 291 -0.45 16.38 13.85
N CYS A 292 -1.07 15.71 12.89
CA CYS A 292 -0.42 15.47 11.62
C CYS A 292 -0.36 16.76 10.80
N TYR A 293 0.54 16.81 9.80
CA TYR A 293 0.73 18.01 8.99
C TYR A 293 -0.55 18.41 8.23
N PHE A 294 -1.28 17.42 7.70
CA PHE A 294 -2.54 17.63 6.97
C PHE A 294 -3.76 17.81 7.89
N ASP A 295 -3.57 18.11 9.16
CA ASP A 295 -4.65 18.55 10.05
C ASP A 295 -4.94 20.05 9.85
N LYS A 296 -6.24 20.40 9.80
CA LYS A 296 -6.69 21.81 9.63
C LYS A 296 -6.23 22.75 10.75
N GLN A 297 -5.83 22.23 11.92
CA GLN A 297 -5.33 23.06 13.00
C GLN A 297 -3.99 23.73 12.65
N GLY A 298 -3.23 23.21 11.67
CA GLY A 298 -1.96 23.78 11.23
C GLY A 298 -0.88 23.75 12.32
N LYS A 299 -0.80 22.67 13.07
CA LYS A 299 0.16 22.45 14.17
C LYS A 299 1.13 21.30 13.90
N GLY A 300 1.05 20.64 12.76
CA GLY A 300 1.96 19.57 12.36
C GLY A 300 3.30 20.12 11.91
N SER A 301 4.29 19.23 11.72
CA SER A 301 5.64 19.58 11.31
C SER A 301 6.06 18.79 10.07
N LEU A 302 6.83 19.46 9.19
CA LEU A 302 7.49 18.86 8.04
C LEU A 302 8.82 18.18 8.37
N LYS A 303 9.33 18.37 9.59
CA LYS A 303 10.69 17.98 9.95
C LYS A 303 10.95 16.50 9.70
N GLU A 304 10.12 15.62 10.28
CA GLU A 304 10.34 14.17 10.17
C GLU A 304 10.21 13.68 8.72
N PHE A 305 9.19 14.18 8.00
CA PHE A 305 9.02 13.89 6.58
C PHE A 305 10.24 14.35 5.77
N SER A 306 10.65 15.61 5.90
CA SER A 306 11.73 16.16 5.10
C SER A 306 13.06 15.47 5.37
N GLU A 307 13.40 15.20 6.64
CA GLU A 307 14.66 14.55 7.03
C GLU A 307 14.77 13.12 6.47
N ASN A 308 13.68 12.37 6.40
CA ASN A 308 13.68 10.99 5.96
C ASN A 308 13.40 10.84 4.45
N TYR A 309 12.39 11.54 3.93
CA TYR A 309 12.02 11.44 2.53
C TYR A 309 13.12 11.96 1.58
N ILE A 310 13.77 13.09 1.92
CA ILE A 310 14.88 13.62 1.11
C ILE A 310 16.01 12.60 0.99
N LYS A 311 16.38 11.95 2.08
CA LYS A 311 17.43 10.91 2.08
C LYS A 311 17.03 9.72 1.20
N ALA A 312 15.80 9.24 1.38
CA ALA A 312 15.26 8.12 0.61
C ALA A 312 15.21 8.45 -0.89
N PHE A 313 14.65 9.60 -1.25
CA PHE A 313 14.56 10.05 -2.63
C PHE A 313 15.93 10.15 -3.29
N ASN A 314 16.89 10.80 -2.65
CA ASN A 314 18.26 10.93 -3.19
C ASN A 314 19.00 9.59 -3.32
N ALA A 315 18.73 8.64 -2.44
CA ALA A 315 19.34 7.31 -2.47
C ALA A 315 18.75 6.40 -3.55
N THR A 316 17.49 6.64 -3.97
CA THR A 316 16.75 5.72 -4.83
C THR A 316 16.47 6.26 -6.22
N LYS A 317 16.56 7.58 -6.42
CA LYS A 317 16.39 8.16 -7.77
C LYS A 317 17.38 7.54 -8.75
N ASN A 318 16.91 7.22 -9.95
CA ASN A 318 17.62 6.48 -11.01
C ASN A 318 17.83 4.97 -10.75
N LEU A 319 17.36 4.42 -9.62
CA LEU A 319 17.40 2.98 -9.33
C LEU A 319 15.99 2.35 -9.35
N GLY A 320 15.00 3.08 -8.89
CA GLY A 320 13.61 2.68 -8.79
C GLY A 320 12.77 3.80 -8.20
N TYR A 321 11.54 3.49 -7.81
CA TYR A 321 10.56 4.51 -7.44
C TYR A 321 10.04 4.34 -6.02
N ILE A 322 9.84 5.46 -5.34
CA ILE A 322 9.09 5.51 -4.09
C ILE A 322 7.60 5.65 -4.42
N ALA A 323 6.77 4.78 -3.87
CA ALA A 323 5.32 4.92 -3.95
C ALA A 323 4.78 5.66 -2.73
N VAL A 324 3.99 6.71 -2.96
CA VAL A 324 3.29 7.46 -1.90
C VAL A 324 1.80 7.27 -2.10
N PRO A 325 1.16 6.31 -1.41
CA PRO A 325 -0.26 6.02 -1.58
C PRO A 325 -1.15 7.00 -0.81
N SER A 326 -2.37 7.24 -1.31
CA SER A 326 -3.37 8.03 -0.60
C SER A 326 -3.86 7.31 0.67
N ALA A 327 -4.08 6.02 0.57
CA ALA A 327 -4.38 5.05 1.63
C ALA A 327 -4.12 3.63 1.12
N ASN A 328 -4.39 2.64 1.96
CA ASN A 328 -4.52 1.24 1.56
C ASN A 328 -5.47 0.48 2.50
N HIS A 329 -5.53 -0.84 2.36
CA HIS A 329 -6.37 -1.72 3.17
C HIS A 329 -5.90 -1.88 4.63
N ASP A 330 -4.73 -1.37 4.98
CA ASP A 330 -4.10 -1.52 6.30
C ASP A 330 -4.05 -0.23 7.12
N TYR A 331 -4.38 0.93 6.55
CA TYR A 331 -4.42 2.16 7.31
C TYR A 331 -5.50 3.15 6.83
N GLN A 332 -5.55 4.31 7.46
CA GLN A 332 -6.66 5.27 7.32
C GLN A 332 -6.75 5.86 5.91
N ARG A 333 -7.99 6.14 5.50
CA ARG A 333 -8.28 7.00 4.35
C ARG A 333 -7.91 8.47 4.62
N PRO A 334 -7.68 9.29 3.58
CA PRO A 334 -7.50 10.73 3.77
C PRO A 334 -8.70 11.40 4.45
N ASN A 335 -9.93 10.92 4.16
CA ASN A 335 -11.13 11.44 4.81
C ASN A 335 -11.33 10.81 6.18
N ILE A 336 -10.74 11.44 7.20
CA ILE A 336 -10.81 11.00 8.59
C ILE A 336 -10.64 12.19 9.55
N GLY A 337 -11.27 12.11 10.71
CA GLY A 337 -11.11 13.08 11.80
C GLY A 337 -11.46 14.51 11.37
N THR A 338 -10.51 15.42 11.49
CA THR A 338 -10.69 16.83 11.12
C THR A 338 -10.49 17.11 9.63
N ARG A 339 -9.96 16.16 8.86
CA ARG A 339 -9.80 16.23 7.41
C ARG A 339 -11.00 15.62 6.71
N ASN A 340 -12.13 16.33 6.69
CA ASN A 340 -13.42 15.80 6.30
C ASN A 340 -14.21 16.67 5.31
N THR A 341 -13.56 17.65 4.68
CA THR A 341 -14.20 18.47 3.64
C THR A 341 -13.57 18.21 2.27
N PRO A 342 -14.34 18.38 1.17
CA PRO A 342 -13.79 18.20 -0.19
C PRO A 342 -12.54 19.04 -0.44
N ASP A 343 -12.47 20.29 0.05
CA ASP A 343 -11.32 21.16 -0.19
C ASP A 343 -10.06 20.68 0.54
N GLN A 344 -10.19 20.13 1.77
CA GLN A 344 -9.08 19.50 2.46
C GLN A 344 -8.57 18.27 1.71
N LEU A 345 -9.48 17.48 1.13
CA LEU A 345 -9.12 16.31 0.34
C LEU A 345 -8.47 16.68 -0.98
N LYS A 346 -8.90 17.77 -1.65
CA LYS A 346 -8.22 18.30 -2.82
C LYS A 346 -6.78 18.72 -2.51
N VAL A 347 -6.56 19.35 -1.34
CA VAL A 347 -5.21 19.72 -0.88
C VAL A 347 -4.35 18.46 -0.67
N ALA A 348 -4.89 17.40 -0.06
CA ALA A 348 -4.19 16.12 0.10
C ALA A 348 -3.89 15.45 -1.25
N MET A 349 -4.88 15.39 -2.17
CA MET A 349 -4.70 14.84 -3.50
C MET A 349 -3.66 15.59 -4.32
N THR A 350 -3.56 16.93 -4.15
CA THR A 350 -2.49 17.71 -4.79
C THR A 350 -1.13 17.19 -4.36
N PHE A 351 -0.92 16.92 -3.07
CA PHE A 351 0.33 16.34 -2.60
C PHE A 351 0.56 14.95 -3.20
N PHE A 352 -0.35 14.00 -3.03
CA PHE A 352 -0.16 12.62 -3.50
C PHE A 352 0.15 12.54 -5.00
N LEU A 353 -0.52 13.34 -5.83
CA LEU A 353 -0.41 13.26 -7.29
C LEU A 353 0.68 14.17 -7.89
N THR A 354 1.36 14.99 -7.08
CA THR A 354 2.50 15.80 -7.53
C THR A 354 3.84 15.43 -6.92
N MET A 355 3.85 14.50 -5.95
CA MET A 355 5.10 13.91 -5.46
C MET A 355 5.77 13.08 -6.56
N PRO A 356 7.12 12.96 -6.55
CA PRO A 356 7.84 12.09 -7.49
C PRO A 356 7.57 10.61 -7.20
N GLY A 357 7.94 9.75 -8.13
CA GLY A 357 7.71 8.30 -8.03
C GLY A 357 6.32 7.88 -8.45
N ILE A 358 5.79 6.80 -7.91
CA ILE A 358 4.54 6.20 -8.34
C ILE A 358 3.42 6.50 -7.34
N PRO A 359 2.43 7.35 -7.69
CA PRO A 359 1.27 7.57 -6.83
C PRO A 359 0.33 6.36 -6.89
N PHE A 360 -0.19 5.97 -5.73
CA PHE A 360 -1.26 4.98 -5.62
C PHE A 360 -2.51 5.65 -5.05
N ILE A 361 -3.61 5.61 -5.79
CA ILE A 361 -4.93 6.05 -5.32
C ILE A 361 -5.67 4.82 -4.81
N TYR A 362 -5.97 4.80 -3.53
CA TYR A 362 -6.81 3.74 -2.98
C TYR A 362 -8.26 3.98 -3.40
N TYR A 363 -8.97 2.93 -3.83
CA TYR A 363 -10.33 3.06 -4.36
C TYR A 363 -11.25 3.85 -3.40
N GLY A 364 -12.01 4.78 -3.96
CA GLY A 364 -12.93 5.63 -3.21
C GLY A 364 -12.30 6.89 -2.62
N ASP A 365 -10.98 7.01 -2.56
CA ASP A 365 -10.33 8.23 -2.09
C ASP A 365 -10.52 9.37 -3.10
N GLU A 366 -10.66 9.05 -4.39
CA GLU A 366 -10.96 9.98 -5.47
C GLU A 366 -12.34 10.64 -5.34
N ILE A 367 -13.27 10.01 -4.63
CA ILE A 367 -14.59 10.58 -4.29
C ILE A 367 -14.71 10.99 -2.82
N GLY A 368 -13.63 10.79 -2.04
CA GLY A 368 -13.56 11.17 -0.63
C GLY A 368 -14.31 10.24 0.31
N MET A 369 -14.35 8.94 0.04
CA MET A 369 -14.94 7.97 0.99
C MET A 369 -14.30 8.12 2.37
N LYS A 370 -15.12 8.02 3.42
CA LYS A 370 -14.67 8.12 4.80
C LYS A 370 -14.07 6.82 5.30
N PHE A 371 -13.10 6.95 6.21
CA PHE A 371 -12.79 5.87 7.13
C PHE A 371 -13.97 5.71 8.11
N GLN A 372 -14.60 4.53 8.11
CA GLN A 372 -15.75 4.27 8.99
C GLN A 372 -15.27 3.70 10.33
N MET A 373 -15.65 4.39 11.42
CA MET A 373 -15.30 3.99 12.78
C MET A 373 -16.23 2.89 13.30
N ASN A 374 -15.73 2.09 14.24
CA ASN A 374 -16.52 1.12 15.01
C ASN A 374 -17.19 0.01 14.19
N LEU A 375 -16.58 -0.36 13.06
CA LEU A 375 -17.02 -1.54 12.32
C LEU A 375 -16.54 -2.82 13.02
N PRO A 376 -17.30 -3.93 12.85
CA PRO A 376 -16.92 -5.21 13.44
C PRO A 376 -15.58 -5.71 12.86
N ASN A 377 -14.82 -6.44 13.67
CA ASN A 377 -13.74 -7.25 13.17
C ASN A 377 -14.29 -8.39 12.31
N LYS A 378 -13.82 -8.50 11.07
CA LYS A 378 -14.11 -9.64 10.19
C LYS A 378 -12.79 -10.15 9.62
N GLU A 379 -12.57 -11.46 9.73
CA GLU A 379 -11.44 -12.12 9.09
C GLU A 379 -10.11 -11.39 9.39
N GLY A 380 -9.80 -11.20 10.66
CA GLY A 380 -8.57 -10.56 11.11
C GLY A 380 -8.41 -9.07 10.74
N SER A 381 -9.47 -8.41 10.22
CA SER A 381 -9.39 -7.00 9.84
C SER A 381 -9.10 -6.07 11.01
N ASN A 382 -9.51 -6.47 12.23
CA ASN A 382 -9.29 -5.68 13.44
C ASN A 382 -9.73 -4.21 13.23
N GLU A 383 -8.88 -3.28 13.60
CA GLU A 383 -9.14 -1.85 13.47
C GLU A 383 -9.12 -1.35 12.01
N ARG A 384 -8.73 -2.20 11.03
CA ARG A 384 -8.62 -1.87 9.60
C ARG A 384 -9.96 -1.92 8.85
N SER A 385 -11.03 -2.45 9.46
CA SER A 385 -12.35 -2.60 8.83
C SER A 385 -12.85 -1.32 8.16
N GLY A 386 -12.62 -0.17 8.79
CA GLY A 386 -13.13 1.13 8.34
C GLY A 386 -12.58 1.63 7.00
N THR A 387 -11.43 1.13 6.56
CA THR A 387 -10.87 1.44 5.24
C THR A 387 -11.36 0.49 4.15
N ARG A 388 -11.89 -0.72 4.52
CA ARG A 388 -12.24 -1.81 3.61
C ARG A 388 -13.71 -1.82 3.18
N THR A 389 -14.42 -0.70 3.33
CA THR A 389 -15.86 -0.58 3.02
C THR A 389 -16.12 -0.58 1.51
N PRO A 390 -17.30 -1.01 1.05
CA PRO A 390 -17.64 -1.09 -0.38
C PRO A 390 -17.55 0.25 -1.10
N MET A 391 -17.10 0.23 -2.36
CA MET A 391 -17.09 1.41 -3.24
C MET A 391 -18.50 1.97 -3.44
N GLN A 392 -18.64 3.30 -3.43
CA GLN A 392 -19.92 4.01 -3.54
C GLN A 392 -20.12 4.59 -4.94
N TRP A 393 -21.03 3.97 -5.71
CA TRP A 393 -21.27 4.32 -7.11
C TRP A 393 -22.42 5.30 -7.28
N THR A 394 -23.57 5.03 -6.64
CA THR A 394 -24.82 5.77 -6.81
C THR A 394 -25.48 6.08 -5.46
N LYS A 395 -26.55 6.87 -5.49
CA LYS A 395 -27.40 7.10 -4.30
C LYS A 395 -28.39 5.96 -4.04
N GLY A 396 -28.42 4.95 -4.90
CA GLY A 396 -29.33 3.81 -4.80
C GLY A 396 -28.99 2.83 -3.70
N LYS A 397 -29.70 1.70 -3.71
CA LYS A 397 -29.51 0.60 -2.76
C LYS A 397 -28.03 0.20 -2.69
N ASN A 398 -27.52 -0.01 -1.49
CA ASN A 398 -26.12 -0.38 -1.22
C ASN A 398 -25.10 0.51 -1.96
N ALA A 399 -25.42 1.78 -2.14
CA ALA A 399 -24.65 2.73 -2.92
C ALA A 399 -24.31 2.24 -4.34
N GLY A 400 -25.16 1.42 -4.95
CA GLY A 400 -24.94 0.81 -6.26
C GLY A 400 -23.83 -0.23 -6.31
N PHE A 401 -23.34 -0.69 -5.17
CA PHE A 401 -22.28 -1.70 -5.08
C PHE A 401 -22.82 -3.11 -5.31
N SER A 402 -23.97 -3.45 -4.72
CA SER A 402 -24.55 -4.79 -4.70
C SER A 402 -26.07 -4.76 -4.79
N THR A 403 -26.66 -5.80 -5.37
CA THR A 403 -28.11 -6.05 -5.36
C THR A 403 -28.58 -6.82 -4.13
N SER A 404 -27.67 -7.35 -3.30
CA SER A 404 -27.96 -8.13 -2.10
C SER A 404 -28.77 -7.35 -1.04
N ALA A 405 -29.27 -8.02 -0.04
CA ALA A 405 -29.82 -7.35 1.13
C ALA A 405 -28.70 -6.58 1.88
N PRO A 406 -28.97 -5.39 2.46
CA PRO A 406 -27.92 -4.57 3.09
C PRO A 406 -27.17 -5.26 4.23
N ASP A 407 -27.83 -6.15 4.96
CA ASP A 407 -27.26 -6.95 6.04
C ASP A 407 -26.35 -8.09 5.56
N LYS A 408 -26.36 -8.41 4.26
CA LYS A 408 -25.48 -9.39 3.64
C LYS A 408 -24.18 -8.79 3.12
N LEU A 409 -24.05 -7.46 3.08
CA LEU A 409 -22.79 -6.84 2.68
C LEU A 409 -21.66 -7.25 3.61
N TYR A 410 -20.48 -7.52 3.05
CA TYR A 410 -19.29 -7.85 3.83
C TYR A 410 -18.98 -6.74 4.86
N PHE A 411 -18.94 -5.48 4.43
CA PHE A 411 -18.99 -4.29 5.27
C PHE A 411 -20.09 -3.34 4.79
N PRO A 412 -20.68 -2.52 5.68
CA PRO A 412 -21.72 -1.59 5.30
C PRO A 412 -21.17 -0.45 4.43
N VAL A 413 -22.04 0.12 3.61
CA VAL A 413 -21.77 1.39 2.92
C VAL A 413 -22.04 2.58 3.85
N ASP A 414 -21.42 3.74 3.58
CA ASP A 414 -21.75 4.99 4.27
C ASP A 414 -23.07 5.54 3.70
N THR A 415 -24.16 5.32 4.42
CA THR A 415 -25.51 5.77 4.03
C THR A 415 -25.79 7.23 4.38
N GLU A 416 -24.97 7.86 5.22
CA GLU A 416 -25.23 9.21 5.73
C GLU A 416 -24.92 10.30 4.70
N ASN A 417 -24.12 10.01 3.69
CA ASN A 417 -23.59 11.03 2.80
C ASN A 417 -23.64 10.64 1.32
N GLY A 418 -24.82 10.69 0.71
CA GLY A 418 -25.01 10.45 -0.72
C GLY A 418 -24.23 11.41 -1.66
N LYS A 419 -23.43 12.35 -1.13
CA LYS A 419 -22.49 13.18 -1.89
C LYS A 419 -21.16 12.49 -2.16
N LEU A 420 -20.83 11.44 -1.39
CA LEU A 420 -19.61 10.64 -1.53
C LEU A 420 -19.83 9.45 -2.47
N THR A 421 -20.42 9.71 -3.63
CA THR A 421 -20.65 8.69 -4.68
C THR A 421 -20.13 9.19 -6.02
N VAL A 422 -19.80 8.27 -6.91
CA VAL A 422 -19.38 8.59 -8.28
C VAL A 422 -20.47 9.40 -9.00
N GLU A 423 -21.72 8.93 -8.92
CA GLU A 423 -22.88 9.60 -9.54
C GLU A 423 -23.02 11.05 -9.11
N ALA A 424 -22.89 11.35 -7.82
CA ALA A 424 -23.04 12.71 -7.29
C ALA A 424 -21.91 13.66 -7.75
N GLN A 425 -20.73 13.13 -8.07
CA GLN A 425 -19.53 13.93 -8.36
C GLN A 425 -19.15 13.95 -9.84
N GLN A 426 -19.60 13.00 -10.64
CA GLN A 426 -19.15 12.85 -12.02
C GLN A 426 -19.49 14.05 -12.92
N GLY A 427 -20.60 14.71 -12.70
CA GLY A 427 -21.03 15.90 -13.45
C GLY A 427 -20.59 17.24 -12.85
N ASP A 428 -20.11 17.23 -11.61
CA ASP A 428 -19.68 18.46 -10.92
C ASP A 428 -18.20 18.76 -11.17
N GLN A 429 -17.93 19.83 -11.92
CA GLN A 429 -16.57 20.28 -12.25
C GLN A 429 -15.76 20.73 -11.04
N ASN A 430 -16.40 21.00 -9.90
CA ASN A 430 -15.79 21.40 -8.64
C ASN A 430 -15.67 20.26 -7.64
N SER A 431 -16.15 19.05 -7.98
CA SER A 431 -16.04 17.88 -7.12
C SER A 431 -14.59 17.44 -6.90
N LEU A 432 -14.36 16.62 -5.88
CA LEU A 432 -13.07 15.99 -5.64
C LEU A 432 -12.70 15.05 -6.80
N LEU A 433 -13.65 14.28 -7.32
CA LEU A 433 -13.46 13.40 -8.47
C LEU A 433 -12.97 14.17 -9.71
N SER A 434 -13.61 15.28 -10.04
CA SER A 434 -13.19 16.12 -11.17
C SER A 434 -11.84 16.77 -10.94
N TYR A 435 -11.53 17.16 -9.71
CA TYR A 435 -10.23 17.70 -9.35
C TYR A 435 -9.12 16.65 -9.44
N THR A 436 -9.37 15.42 -8.97
CA THR A 436 -8.44 14.29 -9.10
C THR A 436 -8.13 13.99 -10.56
N ARG A 437 -9.15 13.95 -11.43
CA ARG A 437 -8.95 13.78 -12.89
C ARG A 437 -8.11 14.90 -13.51
N LYS A 438 -8.30 16.15 -13.09
CA LYS A 438 -7.46 17.28 -13.55
C LYS A 438 -6.00 17.12 -13.10
N LEU A 439 -5.76 16.64 -11.87
CA LEU A 439 -4.42 16.38 -11.36
C LEU A 439 -3.72 15.26 -12.13
N THR A 440 -4.39 14.15 -12.38
CA THR A 440 -3.82 13.03 -13.15
C THR A 440 -3.54 13.43 -14.60
N ALA A 441 -4.46 14.16 -15.23
CA ALA A 441 -4.25 14.68 -16.58
C ALA A 441 -3.06 15.65 -16.65
N LEU A 442 -2.94 16.56 -15.66
CA LEU A 442 -1.79 17.46 -15.56
C LEU A 442 -0.48 16.67 -15.37
N ARG A 443 -0.47 15.67 -14.49
CA ARG A 443 0.69 14.81 -14.28
C ARG A 443 1.16 14.13 -15.56
N HIS A 444 0.25 13.58 -16.36
CA HIS A 444 0.59 12.94 -17.63
C HIS A 444 1.07 13.93 -18.72
N SER A 445 0.60 15.18 -18.70
CA SER A 445 1.01 16.18 -19.68
C SER A 445 2.27 16.94 -19.32
N ALA A 446 2.67 16.92 -18.04
CA ALA A 446 3.78 17.67 -17.48
C ALA A 446 4.91 16.71 -17.08
N LYS A 447 5.94 16.60 -17.91
CA LYS A 447 7.07 15.68 -17.69
C LYS A 447 7.74 15.86 -16.33
N ALA A 448 7.91 17.10 -15.86
CA ALA A 448 8.48 17.37 -14.56
C ALA A 448 7.60 16.92 -13.38
N LEU A 449 6.29 16.74 -13.58
CA LEU A 449 5.38 16.19 -12.56
C LEU A 449 5.27 14.65 -12.62
N ASP A 450 5.77 14.02 -13.67
CA ASP A 450 5.76 12.58 -13.83
C ASP A 450 6.81 11.88 -12.92
N ASN A 451 6.96 10.57 -13.07
CA ASN A 451 7.79 9.72 -12.21
C ASN A 451 9.26 10.14 -12.19
N GLU A 452 9.78 10.55 -13.36
CA GLU A 452 11.19 10.92 -13.57
C GLU A 452 11.55 12.33 -13.10
N GLY A 453 10.55 13.15 -12.78
CA GLY A 453 10.79 14.51 -12.36
C GLY A 453 11.54 14.59 -11.03
N ASP A 454 12.57 15.43 -10.98
CA ASP A 454 13.30 15.73 -9.75
C ASP A 454 12.40 16.47 -8.75
N TRP A 455 12.76 16.40 -7.48
CA TRP A 455 11.97 17.01 -6.40
C TRP A 455 12.88 17.73 -5.40
N LYS A 456 12.47 18.90 -4.97
CA LYS A 456 13.19 19.70 -3.99
C LYS A 456 12.22 20.46 -3.08
N LEU A 457 12.28 20.19 -1.78
CA LEU A 457 11.57 21.01 -0.79
C LEU A 457 12.21 22.41 -0.72
N LEU A 458 11.38 23.45 -0.79
CA LEU A 458 11.81 24.85 -0.78
C LEU A 458 11.66 25.50 0.60
N ASN A 459 10.95 24.87 1.53
CA ASN A 459 10.88 25.29 2.93
C ASN A 459 12.26 25.18 3.59
N GLN A 460 12.65 26.22 4.30
CA GLN A 460 13.82 26.20 5.16
C GLN A 460 13.48 25.55 6.53
N LYS A 461 14.49 25.18 7.28
CA LYS A 461 14.31 24.60 8.63
C LYS A 461 13.44 25.53 9.50
N GLY A 462 12.40 24.97 10.09
CA GLY A 462 11.46 25.71 10.94
C GLY A 462 10.35 26.44 10.19
N GLN A 463 10.31 26.37 8.86
CA GLN A 463 9.21 26.86 8.03
C GLN A 463 8.26 25.70 7.74
N GLU A 464 7.12 25.66 8.41
CA GLU A 464 6.18 24.55 8.34
C GLU A 464 5.10 24.79 7.27
N TYR A 465 4.42 25.92 7.30
CA TYR A 465 3.27 26.24 6.44
C TYR A 465 3.48 27.50 5.59
N PRO A 466 3.08 27.46 4.28
CA PRO A 466 2.67 26.29 3.51
C PRO A 466 3.88 25.40 3.17
N MET A 467 3.66 24.11 2.86
CA MET A 467 4.67 23.28 2.20
C MET A 467 4.82 23.77 0.77
N VAL A 468 6.05 23.98 0.35
CA VAL A 468 6.39 24.41 -1.03
C VAL A 468 7.53 23.55 -1.56
N TYR A 469 7.34 22.97 -2.72
CA TYR A 469 8.39 22.20 -3.39
C TYR A 469 8.43 22.44 -4.89
N GLU A 470 9.58 22.21 -5.45
CA GLU A 470 9.87 22.28 -6.88
C GLU A 470 9.88 20.89 -7.49
N ARG A 471 9.36 20.77 -8.69
CA ARG A 471 9.47 19.62 -9.58
C ARG A 471 10.14 20.07 -10.87
N THR A 472 11.18 19.35 -11.31
CA THR A 472 11.94 19.74 -12.53
C THR A 472 12.30 18.52 -13.37
N LEU A 473 12.27 18.67 -14.70
CA LEU A 473 12.84 17.73 -15.65
C LEU A 473 13.29 18.49 -16.91
N GLY A 474 14.58 18.49 -17.19
CA GLY A 474 15.14 19.32 -18.26
C GLY A 474 14.84 20.81 -18.02
N GLU A 475 14.20 21.45 -18.97
CA GLU A 475 13.81 22.86 -18.85
C GLU A 475 12.44 23.07 -18.19
N GLU A 476 11.67 22.01 -18.04
CA GLU A 476 10.34 22.10 -17.44
C GLU A 476 10.44 22.20 -15.92
N LYS A 477 9.70 23.16 -15.36
CA LYS A 477 9.70 23.46 -13.94
C LYS A 477 8.30 23.77 -13.44
N TYR A 478 7.95 23.17 -12.29
CA TYR A 478 6.74 23.48 -11.54
C TYR A 478 7.08 23.77 -10.08
N VAL A 479 6.30 24.67 -9.48
CA VAL A 479 6.28 24.88 -8.03
C VAL A 479 4.90 24.49 -7.51
N VAL A 480 4.88 23.63 -6.52
CA VAL A 480 3.67 23.16 -5.85
C VAL A 480 3.60 23.77 -4.46
N VAL A 481 2.45 24.31 -4.13
CA VAL A 481 2.14 24.94 -2.83
C VAL A 481 0.99 24.19 -2.19
N VAL A 482 1.15 23.78 -0.93
CA VAL A 482 0.15 23.01 -0.18
C VAL A 482 -0.01 23.60 1.21
N ASN A 483 -1.17 24.17 1.51
CA ASN A 483 -1.52 24.68 2.83
C ASN A 483 -2.76 23.96 3.40
N PRO A 484 -2.59 22.85 4.13
CA PRO A 484 -3.71 22.11 4.70
C PRO A 484 -4.30 22.78 5.96
N GLY A 485 -3.59 23.70 6.59
CA GLY A 485 -4.06 24.44 7.78
C GLY A 485 -5.21 25.41 7.46
N ALA A 486 -6.12 25.60 8.42
CA ALA A 486 -7.25 26.54 8.26
C ALA A 486 -6.82 28.02 8.25
N LYS A 487 -5.62 28.33 8.72
CA LYS A 487 -5.09 29.69 8.70
C LYS A 487 -4.33 29.99 7.42
N ALA A 488 -4.39 31.25 6.97
CA ALA A 488 -3.53 31.72 5.90
C ALA A 488 -2.06 31.65 6.32
N ALA A 489 -1.21 31.30 5.36
CA ALA A 489 0.23 31.19 5.57
C ALA A 489 1.00 31.92 4.48
N SER A 490 2.21 32.38 4.79
CA SER A 490 3.08 33.07 3.84
C SER A 490 4.51 32.53 3.97
N LEU A 491 5.15 32.33 2.84
CA LEU A 491 6.51 31.83 2.78
C LEU A 491 7.34 32.65 1.77
N ASN A 492 8.54 33.04 2.18
CA ASN A 492 9.56 33.58 1.30
C ASN A 492 10.56 32.48 0.96
N ILE A 493 10.78 32.25 -0.32
CA ILE A 493 11.74 31.26 -0.81
C ILE A 493 12.79 31.96 -1.67
N SER A 494 13.96 31.35 -1.85
CA SER A 494 14.91 31.80 -2.88
C SER A 494 14.24 31.75 -4.24
N SER A 495 14.48 32.75 -5.08
CA SER A 495 13.85 32.80 -6.40
C SER A 495 14.16 31.55 -7.21
N VAL A 496 13.12 30.93 -7.76
CA VAL A 496 13.25 29.75 -8.65
C VAL A 496 13.58 30.16 -10.10
N GLY A 497 13.60 31.48 -10.36
CA GLY A 497 13.86 32.07 -11.69
C GLY A 497 12.70 31.89 -12.67
N GLY A 498 12.20 32.98 -13.22
CA GLY A 498 11.09 32.99 -14.18
C GLY A 498 9.74 33.46 -13.59
N LYS A 499 8.71 33.45 -14.43
CA LYS A 499 7.36 33.86 -14.08
C LYS A 499 6.51 32.64 -13.73
N ALA A 500 5.95 32.61 -12.53
CA ALA A 500 5.05 31.54 -12.08
C ALA A 500 3.62 31.78 -12.59
N ILE A 501 3.07 30.81 -13.35
CA ILE A 501 1.72 30.82 -13.90
C ILE A 501 0.92 29.70 -13.28
N SER A 502 -0.19 30.01 -12.62
CA SER A 502 -1.05 28.99 -12.01
C SER A 502 -1.72 28.13 -13.07
N VAL A 503 -1.52 26.81 -13.00
CA VAL A 503 -2.12 25.82 -13.93
C VAL A 503 -3.26 25.03 -13.30
N LEU A 504 -3.23 24.84 -11.97
CA LEU A 504 -4.32 24.21 -11.22
C LEU A 504 -4.29 24.71 -9.77
N SER A 505 -5.45 24.98 -9.19
CA SER A 505 -5.54 25.40 -7.80
C SER A 505 -6.86 25.01 -7.13
N THR A 506 -6.83 24.91 -5.80
CA THR A 506 -7.99 24.91 -4.91
C THR A 506 -7.73 25.92 -3.80
N GLY A 507 -8.75 26.73 -3.43
CA GLY A 507 -8.55 27.91 -2.59
C GLY A 507 -7.73 29.00 -3.29
N LYS A 508 -7.24 29.99 -2.54
CA LYS A 508 -6.51 31.13 -3.08
C LYS A 508 -5.02 31.03 -2.73
N VAL A 509 -4.18 30.93 -3.74
CA VAL A 509 -2.71 31.00 -3.61
C VAL A 509 -2.19 32.09 -4.55
N VAL A 510 -1.38 32.98 -4.02
CA VAL A 510 -0.73 34.06 -4.79
C VAL A 510 0.77 33.79 -4.76
N TYR A 511 1.37 33.70 -5.92
CA TYR A 511 2.81 33.61 -6.14
C TYR A 511 3.31 34.91 -6.78
N LYS A 512 4.29 35.53 -6.14
CA LYS A 512 4.95 36.73 -6.68
C LYS A 512 6.42 36.41 -6.90
N SER A 513 6.82 36.31 -8.16
CA SER A 513 8.21 36.15 -8.55
C SER A 513 9.00 37.44 -8.29
N GLY A 514 10.21 37.29 -7.78
CA GLY A 514 11.16 38.35 -7.52
C GLY A 514 12.55 38.02 -8.03
N ARG A 515 13.45 38.98 -8.07
CA ARG A 515 14.82 38.75 -8.57
C ARG A 515 15.65 37.81 -7.68
N LYS A 516 15.55 37.96 -6.36
CA LYS A 516 16.29 37.16 -5.37
C LYS A 516 15.37 36.29 -4.53
N THR A 517 14.15 36.73 -4.30
CA THR A 517 13.20 36.10 -3.37
C THR A 517 11.81 36.10 -4.00
N ASP A 518 11.19 34.94 -4.04
CA ASP A 518 9.79 34.78 -4.40
C ASP A 518 8.93 34.76 -3.13
N VAL A 519 7.74 35.34 -3.22
CA VAL A 519 6.79 35.45 -2.10
C VAL A 519 5.54 34.66 -2.42
N ILE A 520 5.21 33.70 -1.56
CA ILE A 520 4.04 32.85 -1.66
C ILE A 520 3.07 33.20 -0.53
N LYS A 521 1.80 33.45 -0.86
CA LYS A 521 0.72 33.65 0.11
C LYS A 521 -0.40 32.69 -0.19
N ALA A 522 -0.71 31.81 0.75
CA ALA A 522 -1.76 30.80 0.65
C ALA A 522 -2.86 31.09 1.66
N SER A 523 -4.13 31.08 1.23
CA SER A 523 -5.25 31.08 2.16
C SER A 523 -5.27 29.80 3.00
N GLY A 524 -6.08 29.74 4.05
CA GLY A 524 -6.33 28.46 4.73
C GLY A 524 -6.96 27.44 3.78
N ILE A 525 -6.59 26.19 3.91
CA ILE A 525 -7.05 25.05 3.10
C ILE A 525 -6.96 25.39 1.61
N SER A 526 -5.73 25.45 1.10
CA SER A 526 -5.49 25.79 -0.30
C SER A 526 -4.28 25.06 -0.86
N ALA A 527 -4.29 24.81 -2.15
CA ALA A 527 -3.14 24.30 -2.89
C ALA A 527 -3.12 24.90 -4.29
N ALA A 528 -1.92 25.01 -4.87
CA ALA A 528 -1.76 25.43 -6.26
C ALA A 528 -0.50 24.81 -6.87
N ILE A 529 -0.57 24.61 -8.17
CA ILE A 529 0.52 24.16 -9.02
C ILE A 529 0.81 25.30 -9.99
N PHE A 530 2.05 25.77 -9.99
CA PHE A 530 2.51 26.83 -10.87
C PHE A 530 3.54 26.27 -11.85
N LYS A 531 3.32 26.50 -13.14
CA LYS A 531 4.36 26.35 -14.16
C LYS A 531 5.27 27.58 -14.11
N VAL A 532 6.58 27.36 -14.12
CA VAL A 532 7.55 28.45 -14.14
C VAL A 532 8.07 28.63 -15.57
N GLU A 533 7.76 29.77 -16.19
CA GLU A 533 8.22 30.14 -17.51
C GLU A 533 9.42 31.10 -17.39
N ARG A 534 10.45 30.86 -18.19
CA ARG A 534 11.65 31.71 -18.27
C ARG A 534 11.39 33.03 -18.95
#